data_de3766299daf0dd418a6b83a76d21a78
#
_entry.id   de3766299daf0dd418a6b83a76d21a78
#
_cell.length_a   1.000
_cell.length_b   1.000
_cell.length_c   1.000
_cell.angle_alpha   90.00
_cell.angle_beta   90.00
_cell.angle_gamma   90.00
#
_symmetry.space_group_name_H-M   'P 1'
#
loop_
_entity.id
_entity.type
_entity.pdbx_description
1 polymer ?
#
loop_
_entity_poly.entity_id
_entity_poly.type
_entity_poly.pdbx_seq_one_letter_code
_entity_poly.pdbx_strand_id
1 'polypeptide(L)'
;MASKAMSRTAPLLLAHSTEPWSVSPPNAMWYDALKYIAKHKDISTFPKGLLVDADPYTYTICDGYPKAQYHFLILPRIPFYVNHKEERIEVPESDMESISTLLKSRFARDILRRIRDARDRLLVRIHESMKQSRVRPDGAYAYYPESEADWGHTVWGVQSGFHNVPSMRHLHLHVRGPILTAGDFD
;
A
#
# COMPACT_ATOMS: atom_id res chain seq x y z
N MET A 1 -26.08 8.15 3.85
CA MET A 1 -25.79 6.92 3.09
C MET A 1 -24.61 6.23 3.74
N ALA A 2 -24.82 5.05 4.32
CA ALA A 2 -23.79 4.35 5.09
C ALA A 2 -22.74 3.78 4.13
N SER A 3 -21.49 4.21 4.28
CA SER A 3 -20.32 3.59 3.65
C SER A 3 -20.29 2.10 4.04
N LYS A 4 -20.45 1.24 3.05
CA LYS A 4 -20.31 -0.21 3.22
C LYS A 4 -18.86 -0.47 3.62
N ALA A 5 -18.61 -0.62 4.91
CA ALA A 5 -17.32 -1.01 5.43
C ALA A 5 -16.91 -2.31 4.73
N MET A 6 -15.85 -2.28 3.92
CA MET A 6 -15.28 -3.48 3.33
C MET A 6 -14.96 -4.44 4.49
N SER A 7 -15.50 -5.65 4.41
CA SER A 7 -15.32 -6.68 5.42
C SER A 7 -13.83 -6.84 5.72
N ARG A 8 -13.45 -6.58 6.96
CA ARG A 8 -12.07 -6.69 7.47
C ARG A 8 -11.50 -8.10 7.40
N THR A 9 -12.31 -9.08 7.06
CA THR A 9 -12.00 -10.53 7.10
C THR A 9 -11.86 -11.19 5.72
N ALA A 10 -12.02 -10.43 4.62
CA ALA A 10 -11.77 -11.00 3.30
C ALA A 10 -10.25 -11.25 3.14
N PRO A 11 -9.84 -12.47 2.71
CA PRO A 11 -8.44 -12.73 2.42
C PRO A 11 -7.93 -11.71 1.42
N LEU A 12 -6.68 -11.28 1.58
CA LEU A 12 -6.00 -10.46 0.57
C LEU A 12 -5.90 -11.33 -0.67
N LEU A 13 -6.82 -11.13 -1.61
CA LEU A 13 -6.71 -11.77 -2.91
C LEU A 13 -5.38 -11.29 -3.52
N LEU A 14 -4.53 -12.25 -3.86
CA LEU A 14 -3.36 -12.02 -4.70
C LEU A 14 -3.89 -11.67 -6.10
N ALA A 15 -4.33 -10.44 -6.26
CA ALA A 15 -4.83 -9.95 -7.53
C ALA A 15 -3.62 -9.62 -8.39
N HIS A 16 -3.14 -10.62 -9.13
CA HIS A 16 -2.45 -10.33 -10.37
C HIS A 16 -3.50 -9.77 -11.32
N SER A 17 -3.74 -8.46 -11.29
CA SER A 17 -4.55 -7.82 -12.29
C SER A 17 -3.80 -7.92 -13.61
N THR A 18 -4.36 -8.66 -14.57
CA THR A 18 -3.87 -8.69 -15.95
C THR A 18 -4.29 -7.44 -16.74
N GLU A 19 -5.14 -6.60 -16.16
CA GLU A 19 -5.58 -5.35 -16.76
C GLU A 19 -4.57 -4.23 -16.46
N PRO A 20 -4.22 -3.39 -17.46
CA PRO A 20 -3.39 -2.23 -17.21
C PRO A 20 -4.09 -1.27 -16.24
N TRP A 21 -3.41 -0.90 -15.16
CA TRP A 21 -3.94 -0.07 -14.07
C TRP A 21 -4.08 1.39 -14.48
N SER A 22 -5.01 1.67 -15.38
CA SER A 22 -5.16 3.01 -15.94
C SER A 22 -6.35 3.74 -15.34
N VAL A 23 -6.15 4.37 -14.20
CA VAL A 23 -6.94 5.54 -13.81
C VAL A 23 -6.34 6.83 -14.37
N SER A 24 -5.29 6.70 -15.18
CA SER A 24 -4.58 7.82 -15.78
C SER A 24 -5.26 8.26 -17.07
N PRO A 25 -5.30 9.57 -17.39
CA PRO A 25 -5.72 10.05 -18.69
C PRO A 25 -4.90 9.42 -19.83
N PRO A 26 -5.44 9.30 -21.05
CA PRO A 26 -4.75 8.65 -22.18
C PRO A 26 -3.36 9.21 -22.50
N ASN A 27 -3.13 10.48 -22.22
CA ASN A 27 -1.84 11.17 -22.49
C ASN A 27 -0.99 11.34 -21.21
N ALA A 28 -1.34 10.66 -20.12
CA ALA A 28 -0.58 10.77 -18.88
C ALA A 28 0.79 10.11 -19.03
N MET A 29 1.80 10.75 -18.45
CA MET A 29 3.12 10.15 -18.35
C MET A 29 3.08 9.03 -17.32
N TRP A 30 3.69 7.89 -17.62
CA TRP A 30 3.68 6.70 -16.76
C TRP A 30 4.20 6.99 -15.34
N TYR A 31 5.14 7.90 -15.20
CA TYR A 31 5.71 8.26 -13.90
C TYR A 31 4.77 9.08 -13.01
N ASP A 32 3.66 9.59 -13.55
CA ASP A 32 2.61 10.29 -12.80
C ASP A 32 1.42 9.38 -12.43
N ALA A 33 1.44 8.09 -12.78
CA ALA A 33 0.32 7.19 -12.56
C ALA A 33 -0.13 7.14 -11.09
N LEU A 34 0.80 7.10 -10.13
CA LEU A 34 0.47 7.12 -8.71
C LEU A 34 -0.19 8.43 -8.27
N LYS A 35 0.20 9.54 -8.87
CA LYS A 35 -0.41 10.85 -8.61
C LYS A 35 -1.87 10.89 -9.08
N TYR A 36 -2.19 10.29 -10.22
CA TYR A 36 -3.58 10.16 -10.67
C TYR A 36 -4.40 9.27 -9.76
N ILE A 37 -3.84 8.16 -9.29
CA ILE A 37 -4.48 7.31 -8.29
C ILE A 37 -4.74 8.10 -7.00
N ALA A 38 -3.76 8.86 -6.50
CA ALA A 38 -3.90 9.67 -5.29
C ALA A 38 -5.00 10.75 -5.41
N LYS A 39 -5.21 11.31 -6.62
CA LYS A 39 -6.26 12.31 -6.94
C LYS A 39 -7.64 11.72 -7.16
N HIS A 40 -7.73 10.40 -7.31
CA HIS A 40 -8.99 9.75 -7.65
C HIS A 40 -9.97 9.84 -6.48
N LYS A 41 -11.17 10.35 -6.73
CA LYS A 41 -12.15 10.64 -5.66
C LYS A 41 -13.17 9.52 -5.46
N ASP A 42 -13.55 8.87 -6.55
CA ASP A 42 -14.60 7.86 -6.54
C ASP A 42 -13.99 6.45 -6.43
N ILE A 43 -13.98 5.93 -5.21
CA ILE A 43 -13.45 4.60 -4.89
C ILE A 43 -14.14 3.49 -5.69
N SER A 44 -15.41 3.68 -6.08
CA SER A 44 -16.19 2.66 -6.79
C SER A 44 -15.72 2.43 -8.23
N THR A 45 -15.00 3.39 -8.80
CA THR A 45 -14.51 3.35 -10.19
C THR A 45 -13.05 2.87 -10.29
N PHE A 46 -12.42 2.49 -9.17
CA PHE A 46 -11.11 1.85 -9.24
C PHE A 46 -11.18 0.52 -9.99
N PRO A 47 -10.16 0.18 -10.79
CA PRO A 47 -10.04 -1.15 -11.37
C PRO A 47 -10.16 -2.23 -10.31
N LYS A 48 -10.89 -3.30 -10.64
CA LYS A 48 -11.07 -4.44 -9.73
C LYS A 48 -9.71 -5.03 -9.34
N GLY A 49 -9.49 -5.20 -8.04
CA GLY A 49 -8.24 -5.75 -7.50
C GLY A 49 -7.13 -4.74 -7.29
N LEU A 50 -7.27 -3.49 -7.74
CA LEU A 50 -6.27 -2.45 -7.48
C LEU A 50 -6.30 -1.99 -6.02
N LEU A 51 -7.50 -1.59 -5.54
CA LEU A 51 -7.65 -1.00 -4.22
C LEU A 51 -7.76 -2.09 -3.15
N VAL A 52 -6.90 -2.02 -2.13
CA VAL A 52 -6.86 -2.94 -0.97
C VAL A 52 -7.53 -2.31 0.24
N ASP A 53 -7.20 -1.05 0.53
CA ASP A 53 -7.77 -0.29 1.65
C ASP A 53 -7.81 1.19 1.32
N ALA A 54 -8.76 1.91 1.91
CA ALA A 54 -8.88 3.35 1.77
C ALA A 54 -9.38 3.99 3.05
N ASP A 55 -8.77 5.10 3.43
CA ASP A 55 -9.24 5.99 4.47
C ASP A 55 -9.30 7.44 3.94
N PRO A 56 -9.71 8.44 4.74
CA PRO A 56 -9.74 9.83 4.28
C PRO A 56 -8.39 10.40 3.86
N TYR A 57 -7.28 9.78 4.23
CA TYR A 57 -5.92 10.29 4.06
C TYR A 57 -5.05 9.46 3.14
N THR A 58 -5.34 8.16 3.00
CA THR A 58 -4.47 7.23 2.28
C THR A 58 -5.25 6.27 1.40
N TYR A 59 -4.58 5.81 0.33
CA TYR A 59 -4.94 4.61 -0.41
C TYR A 59 -3.87 3.56 -0.20
N THR A 60 -4.30 2.31 0.01
CA THR A 60 -3.45 1.12 -0.09
C THR A 60 -3.85 0.36 -1.35
N ILE A 61 -2.91 0.17 -2.25
CA ILE A 61 -3.12 -0.49 -3.54
C ILE A 61 -2.16 -1.65 -3.72
N CYS A 62 -2.52 -2.61 -4.59
CA CYS A 62 -1.58 -3.60 -5.07
C CYS A 62 -0.49 -2.94 -5.91
N ASP A 63 0.76 -3.40 -5.86
CA ASP A 63 1.81 -2.96 -6.77
C ASP A 63 1.58 -3.58 -8.16
N GLY A 64 1.68 -2.79 -9.24
CA GLY A 64 1.50 -3.25 -10.62
C GLY A 64 2.62 -4.16 -11.11
N TYR A 65 3.75 -4.13 -10.43
CA TYR A 65 4.93 -4.95 -10.75
C TYR A 65 5.41 -5.65 -9.47
N PRO A 66 4.62 -6.60 -8.93
CA PRO A 66 4.91 -7.23 -7.66
C PRO A 66 6.23 -8.01 -7.72
N LYS A 67 7.07 -7.82 -6.71
CA LYS A 67 8.36 -8.51 -6.52
C LYS A 67 8.34 -9.46 -5.32
N ALA A 68 7.16 -9.67 -4.75
CA ALA A 68 6.92 -10.55 -3.62
C ALA A 68 5.46 -11.01 -3.66
N GLN A 69 5.14 -12.09 -2.96
CA GLN A 69 3.77 -12.61 -2.86
C GLN A 69 2.79 -11.52 -2.37
N TYR A 70 3.20 -10.73 -1.39
CA TYR A 70 2.49 -9.54 -0.93
C TYR A 70 3.32 -8.32 -1.31
N HIS A 71 2.84 -7.49 -2.22
CA HIS A 71 3.49 -6.25 -2.58
C HIS A 71 2.44 -5.15 -2.78
N PHE A 72 2.45 -4.20 -1.86
CA PHE A 72 1.48 -3.11 -1.78
C PHE A 72 2.17 -1.76 -1.74
N LEU A 73 1.46 -0.74 -2.19
CA LEU A 73 1.84 0.66 -2.09
C LEU A 73 0.84 1.39 -1.21
N ILE A 74 1.32 2.22 -0.29
CA ILE A 74 0.49 3.13 0.50
C ILE A 74 0.79 4.54 0.05
N LEU A 75 -0.25 5.23 -0.44
CA LEU A 75 -0.18 6.57 -1.04
C LEU A 75 -0.95 7.56 -0.17
N PRO A 76 -0.43 8.76 0.15
CA PRO A 76 -1.26 9.86 0.64
C PRO A 76 -2.21 10.32 -0.48
N ARG A 77 -3.47 10.60 -0.13
CA ARG A 77 -4.47 11.10 -1.06
C ARG A 77 -4.23 12.58 -1.40
N ILE A 78 -4.68 13.00 -2.57
CA ILE A 78 -4.71 14.39 -2.99
C ILE A 78 -6.17 14.80 -3.21
N PRO A 79 -6.65 15.89 -2.59
CA PRO A 79 -5.94 16.77 -1.65
C PRO A 79 -5.74 16.11 -0.27
N PHE A 80 -4.61 16.43 0.38
CA PHE A 80 -4.31 16.01 1.74
C PHE A 80 -4.51 17.18 2.69
N TYR A 81 -5.22 16.94 3.80
CA TYR A 81 -5.50 17.99 4.77
C TYR A 81 -4.97 17.63 6.16
N VAL A 82 -4.41 18.62 6.83
CA VAL A 82 -4.04 18.56 8.24
C VAL A 82 -4.84 19.57 9.04
N ASN A 83 -5.16 19.26 10.29
CA ASN A 83 -5.79 20.19 11.21
C ASN A 83 -4.70 20.78 12.10
N HIS A 84 -4.58 22.09 12.11
CA HIS A 84 -3.68 22.82 12.99
C HIS A 84 -4.43 23.98 13.63
N LYS A 85 -4.52 24.00 14.97
CA LYS A 85 -5.20 25.07 15.75
C LYS A 85 -6.59 25.41 15.19
N GLU A 86 -7.44 24.41 14.99
CA GLU A 86 -8.81 24.53 14.45
C GLU A 86 -8.91 24.88 12.95
N GLU A 87 -7.79 25.16 12.29
CA GLU A 87 -7.76 25.39 10.85
C GLU A 87 -7.46 24.09 10.09
N ARG A 88 -8.21 23.89 9.00
CA ARG A 88 -7.96 22.81 8.04
C ARG A 88 -7.05 23.33 6.93
N ILE A 89 -5.80 22.87 6.93
CA ILE A 89 -4.77 23.31 5.98
C ILE A 89 -4.58 22.25 4.92
N GLU A 90 -4.62 22.64 3.64
CA GLU A 90 -4.26 21.77 2.53
C GLU A 90 -2.75 21.71 2.39
N VAL A 91 -2.22 20.49 2.30
CA VAL A 91 -0.79 20.26 2.09
C VAL A 91 -0.48 20.43 0.61
N PRO A 92 0.57 21.20 0.23
CA PRO A 92 1.00 21.34 -1.15
C PRO A 92 1.34 19.97 -1.77
N GLU A 93 0.90 19.71 -3.00
CA GLU A 93 1.20 18.46 -3.72
C GLU A 93 2.73 18.26 -3.86
N SER A 94 3.49 19.32 -4.03
CA SER A 94 4.95 19.29 -4.13
C SER A 94 5.64 18.67 -2.91
N ASP A 95 5.03 18.81 -1.73
CA ASP A 95 5.57 18.24 -0.49
C ASP A 95 5.44 16.69 -0.48
N MET A 96 4.56 16.15 -1.32
CA MET A 96 4.27 14.73 -1.43
C MET A 96 4.82 14.09 -2.73
N GLU A 97 5.79 14.70 -3.39
CA GLU A 97 6.38 14.10 -4.60
C GLU A 97 7.35 12.96 -4.30
N SER A 98 8.06 13.04 -3.18
CA SER A 98 9.04 12.03 -2.75
C SER A 98 9.27 12.08 -1.24
N ILE A 99 9.98 11.09 -0.70
CA ILE A 99 10.41 11.13 0.70
C ILE A 99 11.36 12.31 0.96
N SER A 100 12.20 12.66 0.00
CA SER A 100 13.16 13.76 0.13
C SER A 100 12.48 15.14 0.17
N THR A 101 11.40 15.35 -0.58
CA THR A 101 10.59 16.57 -0.50
C THR A 101 9.78 16.60 0.79
N LEU A 102 9.18 15.47 1.16
CA LEU A 102 8.40 15.36 2.39
C LEU A 102 9.21 15.71 3.63
N LEU A 103 10.44 15.21 3.77
CA LEU A 103 11.28 15.47 4.95
C LEU A 103 11.63 16.95 5.15
N LYS A 104 11.47 17.78 4.13
CA LYS A 104 11.64 19.25 4.20
C LYS A 104 10.32 19.97 4.54
N SER A 105 9.19 19.28 4.45
CA SER A 105 7.87 19.84 4.74
C SER A 105 7.60 19.94 6.24
N ARG A 106 6.97 21.03 6.66
CA ARG A 106 6.43 21.14 8.02
C ARG A 106 5.33 20.12 8.34
N PHE A 107 4.73 19.52 7.31
CA PHE A 107 3.66 18.53 7.40
C PHE A 107 4.16 17.09 7.42
N ALA A 108 5.47 16.87 7.34
CA ALA A 108 6.07 15.53 7.27
C ALA A 108 5.55 14.58 8.35
N ARG A 109 5.50 15.06 9.60
CA ARG A 109 5.05 14.26 10.75
C ARG A 109 3.60 13.77 10.60
N ASP A 110 2.71 14.62 10.12
CA ASP A 110 1.29 14.27 9.99
C ASP A 110 1.08 13.27 8.86
N ILE A 111 1.72 13.48 7.72
CA ILE A 111 1.65 12.57 6.57
C ILE A 111 2.25 11.20 6.94
N LEU A 112 3.45 11.15 7.53
CA LEU A 112 4.09 9.91 7.93
C LEU A 112 3.28 9.15 8.97
N ARG A 113 2.60 9.85 9.89
CA ARG A 113 1.68 9.22 10.85
C ARG A 113 0.54 8.50 10.12
N ARG A 114 -0.11 9.14 9.14
CA ARG A 114 -1.21 8.53 8.38
C ARG A 114 -0.75 7.33 7.55
N ILE A 115 0.42 7.44 6.92
CA ILE A 115 1.02 6.31 6.20
C ILE A 115 1.34 5.15 7.15
N ARG A 116 1.88 5.43 8.35
CA ARG A 116 2.14 4.41 9.37
C ARG A 116 0.85 3.74 9.82
N ASP A 117 -0.20 4.52 10.13
CA ASP A 117 -1.48 3.97 10.57
C ASP A 117 -2.11 3.06 9.48
N ALA A 118 -1.98 3.42 8.20
CA ALA A 118 -2.40 2.58 7.08
C ALA A 118 -1.54 1.31 6.95
N ARG A 119 -0.21 1.44 7.12
CA ARG A 119 0.70 0.28 7.14
C ARG A 119 0.33 -0.70 8.25
N ASP A 120 0.07 -0.22 9.44
CA ASP A 120 -0.24 -1.08 10.59
C ASP A 120 -1.56 -1.84 10.36
N ARG A 121 -2.58 -1.22 9.77
CA ARG A 121 -3.80 -1.93 9.32
C ARG A 121 -3.51 -2.99 8.26
N LEU A 122 -2.64 -2.67 7.29
CA LEU A 122 -2.25 -3.60 6.24
C LEU A 122 -1.47 -4.79 6.79
N LEU A 123 -0.55 -4.58 7.73
CA LEU A 123 0.22 -5.65 8.37
C LEU A 123 -0.69 -6.69 9.04
N VAL A 124 -1.70 -6.27 9.78
CA VAL A 124 -2.69 -7.18 10.37
C VAL A 124 -3.33 -8.06 9.29
N ARG A 125 -3.76 -7.48 8.17
CA ARG A 125 -4.39 -8.21 7.07
C ARG A 125 -3.42 -9.17 6.36
N ILE A 126 -2.16 -8.78 6.17
CA ILE A 126 -1.13 -9.65 5.60
C ILE A 126 -0.91 -10.85 6.53
N HIS A 127 -0.74 -10.63 7.84
CA HIS A 127 -0.53 -11.69 8.81
C HIS A 127 -1.71 -12.66 8.86
N GLU A 128 -2.94 -12.16 8.84
CA GLU A 128 -4.14 -13.01 8.77
C GLU A 128 -4.18 -13.84 7.48
N SER A 129 -3.87 -13.22 6.34
CA SER A 129 -3.82 -13.90 5.04
C SER A 129 -2.73 -14.99 5.02
N MET A 130 -1.55 -14.70 5.58
CA MET A 130 -0.46 -15.67 5.68
C MET A 130 -0.83 -16.84 6.62
N LYS A 131 -1.52 -16.57 7.73
CA LYS A 131 -2.04 -17.64 8.62
C LYS A 131 -3.02 -18.56 7.89
N GLN A 132 -3.91 -18.01 7.06
CA GLN A 132 -4.88 -18.77 6.28
C GLN A 132 -4.22 -19.58 5.15
N SER A 133 -3.13 -19.08 4.59
CA SER A 133 -2.40 -19.74 3.49
C SER A 133 -1.43 -20.84 3.95
N ARG A 134 -1.40 -21.18 5.24
CA ARG A 134 -0.50 -22.23 5.79
C ARG A 134 -0.77 -23.64 5.27
N VAL A 135 -1.98 -23.87 4.81
CA VAL A 135 -2.34 -25.18 4.23
C VAL A 135 -2.36 -25.04 2.71
N ARG A 136 -1.42 -25.70 2.05
CA ARG A 136 -1.41 -25.84 0.59
C ARG A 136 -2.56 -26.74 0.14
N PRO A 137 -3.03 -26.64 -1.12
CA PRO A 137 -4.04 -27.54 -1.67
C PRO A 137 -3.66 -29.02 -1.59
N ASP A 138 -2.37 -29.34 -1.55
CA ASP A 138 -1.82 -30.69 -1.36
C ASP A 138 -1.74 -31.13 0.11
N GLY A 139 -2.19 -30.32 1.05
CA GLY A 139 -2.15 -30.57 2.50
C GLY A 139 -0.79 -30.32 3.15
N ALA A 140 0.23 -29.88 2.39
CA ALA A 140 1.51 -29.53 2.97
C ALA A 140 1.45 -28.18 3.71
N TYR A 141 2.18 -28.09 4.82
CA TYR A 141 2.31 -26.83 5.56
C TYR A 141 3.44 -26.00 4.97
N ALA A 142 3.16 -24.78 4.57
CA ALA A 142 4.21 -23.82 4.32
C ALA A 142 4.86 -23.43 5.65
N TYR A 143 6.20 -23.40 5.71
CA TYR A 143 6.92 -22.95 6.90
C TYR A 143 6.77 -21.44 7.03
N TYR A 144 6.15 -21.02 8.13
CA TYR A 144 6.13 -19.61 8.56
C TYR A 144 6.61 -19.53 10.00
N PRO A 145 7.29 -18.45 10.40
CA PRO A 145 7.70 -18.25 11.80
C PRO A 145 6.51 -18.35 12.75
N GLU A 146 6.70 -19.02 13.89
CA GLU A 146 5.62 -19.28 14.86
C GLU A 146 5.24 -18.03 15.66
N SER A 147 6.15 -17.04 15.79
CA SER A 147 5.92 -15.83 16.57
C SER A 147 5.88 -14.57 15.71
N GLU A 148 5.07 -13.59 16.11
CA GLU A 148 5.03 -12.26 15.47
C GLU A 148 6.37 -11.52 15.58
N ALA A 149 7.18 -11.80 16.60
CA ALA A 149 8.52 -11.25 16.78
C ALA A 149 9.46 -11.67 15.64
N ASP A 150 9.27 -12.85 15.07
CA ASP A 150 10.11 -13.38 13.99
C ASP A 150 9.77 -12.76 12.62
N TRP A 151 8.59 -12.13 12.47
CA TRP A 151 8.13 -11.55 11.22
C TRP A 151 8.81 -10.22 10.88
N GLY A 152 9.38 -9.53 11.87
CA GLY A 152 10.01 -8.21 11.70
C GLY A 152 11.51 -8.24 11.41
N HIS A 153 12.19 -9.37 11.67
CA HIS A 153 13.65 -9.43 11.66
C HIS A 153 14.25 -10.50 10.75
N THR A 154 13.43 -11.30 10.09
CA THR A 154 13.90 -12.39 9.23
C THR A 154 13.66 -12.08 7.75
N VAL A 155 14.32 -12.81 6.86
CA VAL A 155 14.09 -12.79 5.40
C VAL A 155 12.61 -13.04 5.05
N TRP A 156 11.87 -13.65 5.95
CA TRP A 156 10.46 -14.01 5.88
C TRP A 156 9.50 -12.93 6.40
N GLY A 157 10.03 -11.86 7.01
CA GLY A 157 9.23 -10.77 7.56
C GLY A 157 8.64 -9.84 6.50
N VAL A 158 7.59 -9.11 6.89
CA VAL A 158 7.06 -8.01 6.08
C VAL A 158 7.95 -6.79 6.22
N GLN A 159 8.51 -6.33 5.12
CA GLN A 159 9.35 -5.15 5.05
C GLN A 159 8.58 -3.94 4.52
N SER A 160 8.88 -2.76 5.02
CA SER A 160 8.32 -1.52 4.49
C SER A 160 9.40 -0.46 4.35
N GLY A 161 9.34 0.32 3.26
CA GLY A 161 10.32 1.37 3.02
C GLY A 161 9.95 2.28 1.85
N PHE A 162 10.53 3.47 1.84
CA PHE A 162 10.45 4.39 0.72
C PHE A 162 11.67 4.21 -0.19
N HIS A 163 11.47 4.38 -1.50
CA HIS A 163 12.58 4.51 -2.41
C HIS A 163 13.19 5.92 -2.27
N ASN A 164 14.51 6.00 -2.11
CA ASN A 164 15.23 7.28 -2.05
C ASN A 164 15.12 8.05 -3.37
N VAL A 165 15.24 7.34 -4.49
CA VAL A 165 15.00 7.87 -5.84
C VAL A 165 13.86 7.07 -6.45
N PRO A 166 12.60 7.52 -6.32
CA PRO A 166 11.46 6.80 -6.86
C PRO A 166 11.41 6.95 -8.38
N SER A 167 11.03 5.88 -9.08
CA SER A 167 10.78 5.89 -10.52
C SER A 167 9.47 6.59 -10.89
N MET A 168 8.53 6.64 -9.95
CA MET A 168 7.22 7.27 -10.13
C MET A 168 7.07 8.43 -9.17
N ARG A 169 6.48 9.52 -9.67
CA ARG A 169 6.14 10.68 -8.84
C ARG A 169 4.98 10.36 -7.91
N HIS A 170 4.92 11.05 -6.84
CA HIS A 170 4.05 10.90 -5.70
C HIS A 170 4.61 9.93 -4.65
N LEU A 171 4.60 10.40 -3.42
CA LEU A 171 5.07 9.66 -2.25
C LEU A 171 4.35 8.33 -2.11
N HIS A 172 5.09 7.24 -1.99
CA HIS A 172 4.53 5.93 -1.75
C HIS A 172 5.44 5.08 -0.86
N LEU A 173 4.84 4.43 0.13
CA LEU A 173 5.50 3.44 0.95
C LEU A 173 5.28 2.06 0.34
N HIS A 174 6.37 1.36 0.01
CA HIS A 174 6.31 -0.06 -0.34
C HIS A 174 6.13 -0.89 0.93
N VAL A 175 5.22 -1.85 0.88
CA VAL A 175 5.05 -2.89 1.90
C VAL A 175 5.14 -4.22 1.18
N ARG A 176 6.19 -4.99 1.49
CA ARG A 176 6.48 -6.27 0.85
C ARG A 176 6.45 -7.39 1.86
N GLY A 177 5.74 -8.46 1.55
CA GLY A 177 5.76 -9.70 2.29
C GLY A 177 7.01 -10.54 1.99
N PRO A 178 7.05 -11.79 2.43
CA PRO A 178 8.18 -12.68 2.19
C PRO A 178 8.55 -12.70 0.71
N ILE A 179 9.85 -12.62 0.45
CA ILE A 179 10.39 -12.81 -0.90
C ILE A 179 10.37 -14.32 -1.14
N LEU A 180 9.65 -14.76 -2.16
CA LEU A 180 9.73 -16.14 -2.63
C LEU A 180 11.13 -16.35 -3.21
N THR A 181 11.87 -17.31 -2.65
CA THR A 181 13.15 -17.72 -3.21
C THR A 181 12.92 -18.79 -4.29
N ALA A 182 13.86 -18.94 -5.21
CA ALA A 182 13.72 -19.90 -6.31
C ALA A 182 13.52 -21.36 -5.86
N GLY A 183 13.76 -21.68 -4.59
CA GLY A 183 13.51 -23.00 -3.99
C GLY A 183 12.08 -23.23 -3.49
N ASP A 184 11.21 -22.20 -3.56
CA ASP A 184 9.81 -22.32 -3.12
C ASP A 184 8.89 -22.88 -4.23
N PHE A 185 9.43 -23.28 -5.38
CA PHE A 185 8.71 -23.73 -6.57
C PHE A 185 9.01 -25.18 -6.99
N ASP A 186 9.76 -25.95 -6.18
CA ASP A 186 10.03 -27.38 -6.42
C ASP A 186 8.99 -28.30 -5.77
#